data_e16efcb880ae6d9d38b9cee453e2d1d7
#
_entry.id   e16efcb880ae6d9d38b9cee453e2d1d7
#
_cell.length_a   1.000
_cell.length_b   1.000
_cell.length_c   1.000
_cell.angle_alpha   90.00
_cell.angle_beta   90.00
_cell.angle_gamma   90.00
#
_symmetry.space_group_name_H-M   'P 1'
#
loop_
_entity.id
_entity.type
_entity.pdbx_description
1 polymer ?
#
loop_
_entity_poly.entity_id
_entity_poly.type
_entity_poly.pdbx_seq_one_letter_code
_entity_poly.pdbx_strand_id
1 'polypeptide(L)'
;MYYPGIDFQTSISIKTIYSIHYYEYRTDFTFSGETHDFWEFVYADKGETIITSDQTEFRLKAGELYFHKPNEFHAVRSDGQIAPNLIVISFDLSASNKSDLQLSSEKQLFTLSDHILRIDQTERRLLASIIQEAKQIFDCRLDDPYLAAMPLKQTMPLGSGQLIRLYLEEFLLHLLRRFEHAQSMGLDKKPASYKLKNTEETLDLITNYLRQHIHEQVTLEQVCHDNLIGRTQLQKLMKEQFDTGAINYFHQLKIEEAKQQIRNGRLNFTQISAGLGYQSVQYFSRQFKKLTGMTPTEYSSSIKALAENGFPE
;
A
#
# COMPACT_ATOMS: atom_id res chain seq x y z
N MET A 1 -8.28 -43.72 36.62
CA MET A 1 -9.01 -42.42 36.63
C MET A 1 -8.81 -41.82 35.24
N TYR A 2 -9.89 -41.53 34.50
CA TYR A 2 -9.83 -40.95 33.15
C TYR A 2 -10.01 -39.42 33.26
N TYR A 3 -9.05 -38.64 32.72
CA TYR A 3 -9.16 -37.17 32.63
C TYR A 3 -9.35 -36.80 31.17
N PRO A 4 -10.56 -36.40 30.76
CA PRO A 4 -10.77 -35.93 29.42
C PRO A 4 -10.01 -34.62 29.18
N GLY A 5 -9.20 -34.55 28.12
CA GLY A 5 -8.54 -33.35 27.67
C GLY A 5 -9.54 -32.37 27.06
N ILE A 6 -9.19 -31.08 27.06
CA ILE A 6 -9.93 -30.02 26.35
C ILE A 6 -8.99 -29.43 25.31
N ASP A 7 -9.40 -29.47 24.03
CA ASP A 7 -8.63 -28.84 22.95
C ASP A 7 -9.09 -27.39 22.76
N PHE A 8 -8.15 -26.46 22.90
CA PHE A 8 -8.40 -25.05 22.64
C PHE A 8 -8.09 -24.70 21.19
N GLN A 9 -9.01 -23.99 20.56
CA GLN A 9 -8.84 -23.52 19.19
C GLN A 9 -8.04 -22.22 19.18
N THR A 10 -7.16 -22.06 18.19
CA THR A 10 -6.39 -20.86 17.96
C THR A 10 -7.21 -19.87 17.12
N SER A 11 -7.51 -18.71 17.66
CA SER A 11 -8.29 -17.67 16.97
C SER A 11 -7.42 -16.78 16.09
N ILE A 12 -6.21 -16.44 16.53
CA ILE A 12 -5.21 -15.67 15.79
C ILE A 12 -3.89 -16.43 15.84
N SER A 13 -3.18 -16.48 14.73
CA SER A 13 -1.83 -16.99 14.67
C SER A 13 -0.98 -16.15 13.73
N ILE A 14 0.11 -15.60 14.26
CA ILE A 14 1.09 -14.83 13.48
C ILE A 14 1.99 -15.79 12.73
N LYS A 15 2.09 -15.63 11.42
CA LYS A 15 2.98 -16.41 10.55
C LYS A 15 4.36 -15.78 10.48
N THR A 16 4.40 -14.51 10.14
CA THR A 16 5.63 -13.76 9.86
C THR A 16 5.54 -12.39 10.52
N ILE A 17 6.66 -11.90 11.05
CA ILE A 17 6.85 -10.53 11.45
C ILE A 17 7.92 -9.97 10.52
N TYR A 18 7.60 -8.90 9.79
CA TYR A 18 8.49 -8.26 8.83
C TYR A 18 9.35 -7.20 9.49
N SER A 19 8.71 -6.37 10.36
CA SER A 19 9.43 -5.32 11.06
C SER A 19 8.83 -5.05 12.45
N ILE A 20 9.66 -4.57 13.36
CA ILE A 20 9.29 -4.02 14.67
C ILE A 20 10.12 -2.78 14.89
N HIS A 21 9.50 -1.62 14.82
CA HIS A 21 10.15 -0.33 14.96
C HIS A 21 9.65 0.44 16.17
N TYR A 22 10.54 1.21 16.79
CA TYR A 22 10.22 2.24 17.76
C TYR A 22 10.92 3.51 17.34
N TYR A 23 10.18 4.41 16.71
CA TYR A 23 10.70 5.66 16.17
C TYR A 23 10.56 6.81 17.17
N GLU A 24 11.63 7.58 17.31
CA GLU A 24 11.63 8.87 18.01
C GLU A 24 11.89 9.96 16.95
N TYR A 25 10.81 10.44 16.36
CA TYR A 25 10.91 11.37 15.25
C TYR A 25 11.08 12.82 15.70
N ARG A 26 11.57 13.65 14.79
CA ARG A 26 11.60 15.10 14.93
C ARG A 26 10.27 15.70 14.48
N THR A 27 10.07 17.00 14.81
CA THR A 27 8.86 17.75 14.42
C THR A 27 8.74 17.99 12.93
N ASP A 28 9.82 17.83 12.16
CA ASP A 28 9.88 18.02 10.70
C ASP A 28 9.91 16.70 9.93
N PHE A 29 9.64 15.56 10.57
CA PHE A 29 9.68 14.25 9.95
C PHE A 29 8.58 14.07 8.92
N THR A 30 8.95 13.47 7.79
CA THR A 30 8.01 13.03 6.74
C THR A 30 8.52 11.71 6.15
N PHE A 31 7.66 10.71 6.17
CA PHE A 31 7.82 9.47 5.41
C PHE A 31 6.89 9.53 4.20
N SER A 32 7.46 9.45 3.00
CA SER A 32 6.74 9.67 1.73
C SER A 32 5.72 8.59 1.41
N GLY A 33 5.77 7.48 2.14
CA GLY A 33 4.80 6.41 2.05
C GLY A 33 5.26 5.19 1.25
N GLU A 34 4.54 4.11 1.47
CA GLU A 34 4.76 2.80 0.84
C GLU A 34 3.46 2.03 0.67
N THR A 35 3.56 0.91 -0.02
CA THR A 35 2.48 -0.08 -0.17
C THR A 35 3.10 -1.46 -0.13
N HIS A 36 2.57 -2.35 0.69
CA HIS A 36 3.00 -3.73 0.84
C HIS A 36 1.80 -4.67 1.01
N ASP A 37 2.00 -5.97 0.86
CA ASP A 37 0.93 -6.98 0.84
C ASP A 37 0.71 -7.68 2.21
N PHE A 38 1.21 -7.10 3.28
CA PHE A 38 1.04 -7.57 4.66
C PHE A 38 0.38 -6.52 5.55
N TRP A 39 -0.04 -6.92 6.74
CA TRP A 39 -0.60 -6.04 7.76
C TRP A 39 0.46 -5.20 8.43
N GLU A 40 0.12 -3.97 8.72
CA GLU A 40 0.91 -3.09 9.58
C GLU A 40 0.01 -2.32 10.53
N PHE A 41 0.49 -2.00 11.70
CA PHE A 41 -0.14 -0.97 12.52
C PHE A 41 0.87 0.07 12.97
N VAL A 42 0.37 1.27 13.16
CA VAL A 42 1.09 2.39 13.77
C VAL A 42 0.40 2.78 15.08
N TYR A 43 1.17 2.82 16.15
CA TYR A 43 0.75 3.29 17.47
C TYR A 43 1.53 4.54 17.86
N ALA A 44 0.83 5.61 18.22
CA ALA A 44 1.44 6.82 18.74
C ALA A 44 1.66 6.67 20.26
N ASP A 45 2.90 6.41 20.67
CA ASP A 45 3.27 6.29 22.09
C ASP A 45 3.32 7.67 22.76
N LYS A 46 3.87 8.68 22.05
CA LYS A 46 3.93 10.07 22.50
C LYS A 46 3.69 11.02 21.33
N GLY A 47 3.28 12.25 21.66
CA GLY A 47 3.02 13.28 20.67
C GLY A 47 1.82 12.97 19.79
N GLU A 48 1.88 13.44 18.56
CA GLU A 48 0.86 13.18 17.54
C GLU A 48 1.46 13.20 16.15
N THR A 49 0.82 12.50 15.22
CA THR A 49 1.26 12.40 13.85
C THR A 49 0.07 12.46 12.89
N ILE A 50 0.33 12.79 11.64
CA ILE A 50 -0.64 12.74 10.57
C ILE A 50 -0.38 11.48 9.76
N ILE A 51 -1.39 10.65 9.65
CA ILE A 51 -1.40 9.43 8.86
C ILE A 51 -2.12 9.71 7.55
N THR A 52 -1.53 9.30 6.45
CA THR A 52 -2.22 9.17 5.17
C THR A 52 -2.54 7.69 4.96
N SER A 53 -3.78 7.37 4.64
CA SER A 53 -4.26 6.04 4.29
C SER A 53 -5.05 6.18 2.99
N ASP A 54 -4.48 5.68 1.88
CA ASP A 54 -4.96 5.95 0.52
C ASP A 54 -5.23 7.44 0.29
N GLN A 55 -6.48 7.84 0.13
CA GLN A 55 -6.91 9.23 -0.13
C GLN A 55 -7.39 9.97 1.11
N THR A 56 -7.16 9.44 2.30
CA THR A 56 -7.61 10.07 3.54
C THR A 56 -6.43 10.45 4.41
N GLU A 57 -6.52 11.62 5.01
CA GLU A 57 -5.62 12.03 6.09
C GLU A 57 -6.39 12.14 7.39
N PHE A 58 -5.74 11.75 8.46
CA PHE A 58 -6.26 11.94 9.81
C PHE A 58 -5.11 12.07 10.81
N ARG A 59 -5.43 12.62 11.97
CA ARG A 59 -4.48 12.80 13.06
C ARG A 59 -4.55 11.62 14.02
N LEU A 60 -3.41 11.04 14.33
CA LEU A 60 -3.24 9.99 15.33
C LEU A 60 -2.54 10.61 16.55
N LYS A 61 -3.18 10.51 17.73
CA LYS A 61 -2.70 11.11 18.98
C LYS A 61 -2.09 10.07 19.90
N ALA A 62 -1.29 10.52 20.87
CA ALA A 62 -0.74 9.64 21.90
C ALA A 62 -1.79 8.73 22.53
N GLY A 63 -1.50 7.44 22.57
CA GLY A 63 -2.40 6.38 23.04
C GLY A 63 -3.35 5.83 21.96
N GLU A 64 -3.26 6.31 20.73
CA GLU A 64 -4.08 5.85 19.61
C GLU A 64 -3.27 4.98 18.65
N LEU A 65 -3.97 4.04 18.01
CA LEU A 65 -3.46 3.06 17.08
C LEU A 65 -4.33 3.01 15.82
N TYR A 66 -3.70 2.80 14.68
CA TYR A 66 -4.37 2.56 13.40
C TYR A 66 -3.73 1.39 12.66
N PHE A 67 -4.56 0.56 11.98
CA PHE A 67 -4.10 -0.55 11.15
C PHE A 67 -4.10 -0.17 9.68
N HIS A 68 -2.98 -0.40 9.00
CA HIS A 68 -2.86 -0.40 7.56
C HIS A 68 -3.13 -1.80 7.02
N LYS A 69 -4.01 -1.87 6.02
CA LYS A 69 -4.39 -3.12 5.36
C LYS A 69 -3.34 -3.55 4.33
N PRO A 70 -3.25 -4.83 4.01
CA PRO A 70 -2.49 -5.26 2.85
C PRO A 70 -2.90 -4.49 1.58
N ASN A 71 -1.90 -3.99 0.85
CA ASN A 71 -2.03 -3.20 -0.38
C ASN A 71 -2.69 -1.80 -0.23
N GLU A 72 -2.79 -1.27 0.98
CA GLU A 72 -3.15 0.10 1.25
C GLU A 72 -1.90 1.00 1.12
N PHE A 73 -2.01 2.11 0.40
CA PHE A 73 -0.95 3.13 0.45
C PHE A 73 -1.03 3.86 1.78
N HIS A 74 0.11 3.97 2.47
CA HIS A 74 0.17 4.73 3.72
C HIS A 74 1.45 5.55 3.82
N ALA A 75 1.33 6.71 4.46
CA ALA A 75 2.40 7.63 4.73
C ALA A 75 2.22 8.26 6.12
N VAL A 76 3.33 8.73 6.68
CA VAL A 76 3.35 9.32 8.02
C VAL A 76 4.12 10.63 7.99
N ARG A 77 3.57 11.69 8.59
CA ARG A 77 4.28 12.96 8.76
C ARG A 77 3.98 13.60 10.11
N SER A 78 4.94 14.32 10.62
CA SER A 78 4.71 15.24 11.75
C SER A 78 3.91 16.46 11.29
N ASP A 79 3.21 17.12 12.21
CA ASP A 79 2.52 18.39 11.94
C ASP A 79 3.42 19.63 12.11
N GLY A 80 4.71 19.43 12.39
CA GLY A 80 5.67 20.50 12.62
C GLY A 80 5.65 21.08 14.04
N GLN A 81 4.75 20.64 14.91
CA GLN A 81 4.59 21.21 16.27
C GLN A 81 5.04 20.25 17.36
N ILE A 82 4.60 19.02 17.33
CA ILE A 82 4.85 18.01 18.35
C ILE A 82 5.57 16.82 17.75
N ALA A 83 6.74 16.48 18.29
CA ALA A 83 7.53 15.33 17.86
C ALA A 83 6.84 14.02 18.26
N PRO A 84 6.52 13.11 17.33
CA PRO A 84 5.88 11.84 17.66
C PRO A 84 6.91 10.76 18.04
N ASN A 85 6.53 9.89 18.98
CA ASN A 85 7.17 8.59 19.17
C ASN A 85 6.17 7.52 18.68
N LEU A 86 6.59 6.71 17.73
CA LEU A 86 5.72 5.73 17.08
C LEU A 86 6.25 4.30 17.26
N ILE A 87 5.36 3.36 17.53
CA ILE A 87 5.61 1.92 17.36
C ILE A 87 4.95 1.51 16.06
N VAL A 88 5.72 0.88 15.17
CA VAL A 88 5.25 0.33 13.90
C VAL A 88 5.60 -1.15 13.86
N ILE A 89 4.62 -2.01 13.64
CA ILE A 89 4.80 -3.46 13.56
C ILE A 89 4.10 -3.98 12.32
N SER A 90 4.87 -4.66 11.46
CA SER A 90 4.40 -5.23 10.21
C SER A 90 4.42 -6.76 10.31
N PHE A 91 3.32 -7.42 9.95
CA PHE A 91 3.14 -8.86 10.17
C PHE A 91 2.15 -9.50 9.19
N ASP A 92 2.25 -10.84 9.08
CA ASP A 92 1.25 -11.68 8.42
C ASP A 92 0.60 -12.65 9.39
N LEU A 93 -0.66 -12.94 9.12
CA LEU A 93 -1.38 -14.03 9.77
C LEU A 93 -1.05 -15.37 9.11
N SER A 94 -1.05 -16.44 9.89
CA SER A 94 -0.95 -17.80 9.33
C SER A 94 -2.18 -18.08 8.47
N ALA A 95 -1.98 -18.47 7.22
CA ALA A 95 -3.04 -19.08 6.45
C ALA A 95 -3.33 -20.46 7.08
N SER A 96 -4.38 -20.60 7.89
CA SER A 96 -4.78 -21.92 8.34
C SER A 96 -5.49 -22.66 7.23
N ASN A 97 -5.34 -23.97 7.23
CA ASN A 97 -6.16 -24.87 6.45
C ASN A 97 -7.63 -24.67 6.85
N LYS A 98 -8.32 -23.79 6.10
CA LYS A 98 -9.78 -23.66 5.99
C LYS A 98 -10.63 -24.01 7.25
N SER A 99 -10.34 -23.45 8.40
CA SER A 99 -11.34 -23.37 9.45
C SER A 99 -12.03 -22.00 9.39
N ASP A 100 -13.34 -21.96 9.46
CA ASP A 100 -14.17 -20.75 9.42
C ASP A 100 -13.79 -19.68 10.45
N LEU A 101 -13.06 -20.06 11.50
CA LEU A 101 -12.61 -19.19 12.59
C LEU A 101 -11.49 -18.22 12.19
N GLN A 102 -10.54 -18.66 11.37
CA GLN A 102 -9.42 -17.76 10.96
C GLN A 102 -9.87 -16.75 9.90
N LEU A 103 -10.75 -17.17 8.98
CA LEU A 103 -11.44 -16.26 8.07
C LEU A 103 -12.24 -15.19 8.86
N SER A 104 -12.75 -15.56 10.03
CA SER A 104 -13.42 -14.65 10.97
C SER A 104 -12.44 -13.63 11.57
N SER A 105 -11.25 -14.04 12.01
CA SER A 105 -10.26 -13.15 12.66
C SER A 105 -9.64 -12.16 11.68
N GLU A 106 -9.30 -12.59 10.49
CA GLU A 106 -8.85 -11.71 9.43
C GLU A 106 -9.93 -10.69 9.04
N LYS A 107 -11.18 -11.13 8.94
CA LYS A 107 -12.33 -10.27 8.69
C LYS A 107 -12.56 -9.26 9.81
N GLN A 108 -12.32 -9.65 11.07
CA GLN A 108 -12.39 -8.74 12.21
C GLN A 108 -11.26 -7.70 12.18
N LEU A 109 -10.04 -8.08 11.80
CA LEU A 109 -8.94 -7.13 11.59
C LEU A 109 -9.27 -6.12 10.48
N PHE A 110 -9.88 -6.55 9.38
CA PHE A 110 -10.37 -5.61 8.36
C PHE A 110 -11.40 -4.62 8.91
N THR A 111 -12.25 -5.04 9.86
CA THR A 111 -13.18 -4.13 10.51
C THR A 111 -12.48 -3.17 11.46
N LEU A 112 -11.46 -3.63 12.21
CA LEU A 112 -10.63 -2.77 13.08
C LEU A 112 -9.90 -1.69 12.28
N SER A 113 -9.40 -2.02 11.09
CA SER A 113 -8.57 -1.13 10.28
C SER A 113 -9.31 0.09 9.72
N ASP A 114 -10.62 0.15 9.83
CA ASP A 114 -11.41 1.34 9.49
C ASP A 114 -11.57 2.33 10.67
N HIS A 115 -10.90 2.05 11.81
CA HIS A 115 -11.08 2.81 13.05
C HIS A 115 -9.76 3.23 13.68
N ILE A 116 -9.75 4.41 14.31
CA ILE A 116 -8.71 4.79 15.27
C ILE A 116 -9.07 4.12 16.60
N LEU A 117 -8.15 3.31 17.09
CA LEU A 117 -8.33 2.55 18.33
C LEU A 117 -7.53 3.19 19.44
N ARG A 118 -8.16 3.38 20.59
CA ARG A 118 -7.45 3.81 21.79
C ARG A 118 -7.02 2.58 22.56
N ILE A 119 -5.72 2.40 22.78
CA ILE A 119 -5.21 1.25 23.53
C ILE A 119 -5.25 1.49 25.04
N ASP A 120 -5.48 0.41 25.78
CA ASP A 120 -5.50 0.44 27.24
C ASP A 120 -4.12 0.15 27.86
N GLN A 121 -4.06 0.07 29.18
CA GLN A 121 -2.82 -0.16 29.89
C GLN A 121 -2.26 -1.58 29.70
N THR A 122 -3.12 -2.57 29.51
CA THR A 122 -2.71 -3.97 29.27
C THR A 122 -2.08 -4.09 27.90
N GLU A 123 -2.75 -3.57 26.88
CA GLU A 123 -2.27 -3.53 25.50
C GLU A 123 -0.95 -2.77 25.37
N ARG A 124 -0.83 -1.64 26.09
CA ARG A 124 0.42 -0.86 26.14
C ARG A 124 1.59 -1.64 26.75
N ARG A 125 1.34 -2.44 27.79
CA ARG A 125 2.38 -3.30 28.39
C ARG A 125 2.86 -4.37 27.40
N LEU A 126 1.95 -4.97 26.63
CA LEU A 126 2.29 -5.96 25.61
C LEU A 126 3.18 -5.35 24.53
N LEU A 127 2.84 -4.15 24.03
CA LEU A 127 3.70 -3.42 23.09
C LEU A 127 5.09 -3.15 23.67
N ALA A 128 5.16 -2.71 24.92
CA ALA A 128 6.45 -2.51 25.60
C ALA A 128 7.27 -3.81 25.71
N SER A 129 6.62 -4.94 26.01
CA SER A 129 7.28 -6.25 26.06
C SER A 129 7.80 -6.68 24.69
N ILE A 130 7.03 -6.46 23.62
CA ILE A 130 7.47 -6.71 22.23
C ILE A 130 8.73 -5.90 21.92
N ILE A 131 8.75 -4.60 22.24
CA ILE A 131 9.92 -3.73 21.98
C ILE A 131 11.13 -4.18 22.82
N GLN A 132 10.93 -4.62 24.05
CA GLN A 132 12.03 -5.14 24.89
C GLN A 132 12.66 -6.41 24.29
N GLU A 133 11.84 -7.37 23.87
CA GLU A 133 12.34 -8.59 23.21
C GLU A 133 12.99 -8.27 21.85
N ALA A 134 12.41 -7.38 21.07
CA ALA A 134 12.96 -6.94 19.78
C ALA A 134 14.39 -6.38 19.93
N LYS A 135 14.64 -5.55 20.94
CA LYS A 135 15.98 -5.03 21.27
C LYS A 135 17.00 -6.12 21.62
N GLN A 136 16.54 -7.27 22.10
CA GLN A 136 17.42 -8.39 22.45
C GLN A 136 17.80 -9.23 21.23
N ILE A 137 16.92 -9.34 20.24
CA ILE A 137 17.09 -10.26 19.10
C ILE A 137 17.60 -9.61 17.83
N PHE A 138 17.25 -8.33 17.57
CA PHE A 138 17.68 -7.66 16.35
C PHE A 138 19.05 -6.99 16.50
N ASP A 139 19.90 -7.18 15.48
CA ASP A 139 21.23 -6.55 15.37
C ASP A 139 21.16 -5.28 14.51
N CYS A 140 20.19 -4.42 14.85
CA CYS A 140 19.96 -3.13 14.20
C CYS A 140 19.31 -2.16 15.18
N ARG A 141 19.32 -0.90 14.81
CA ARG A 141 18.53 0.11 15.52
C ARG A 141 17.05 -0.06 15.13
N LEU A 142 16.16 0.02 16.11
CA LEU A 142 14.71 -0.08 15.86
C LEU A 142 14.10 1.23 15.33
N ASP A 143 14.89 2.31 15.27
CA ASP A 143 14.49 3.65 14.84
C ASP A 143 14.98 4.03 13.43
N ASP A 144 15.44 3.07 12.63
CA ASP A 144 15.83 3.29 11.25
C ASP A 144 14.64 2.98 10.30
N PRO A 145 14.03 4.00 9.66
CA PRO A 145 12.88 3.80 8.78
C PRO A 145 13.24 3.25 7.39
N TYR A 146 14.54 3.13 7.07
CA TYR A 146 15.03 2.70 5.76
C TYR A 146 15.65 1.29 5.78
N LEU A 147 15.48 0.56 6.87
CA LEU A 147 15.97 -0.82 6.96
C LEU A 147 15.18 -1.73 6.01
N ALA A 148 15.87 -2.24 4.99
CA ALA A 148 15.28 -3.22 4.07
C ALA A 148 15.03 -4.60 4.72
N ALA A 149 15.69 -4.90 5.84
CA ALA A 149 15.50 -6.13 6.62
C ALA A 149 16.00 -5.92 8.06
N MET A 150 15.44 -6.67 8.99
CA MET A 150 15.87 -6.66 10.40
C MET A 150 16.78 -7.86 10.68
N PRO A 151 18.13 -7.70 10.66
CA PRO A 151 19.05 -8.80 10.90
C PRO A 151 18.94 -9.29 12.35
N LEU A 152 19.02 -10.59 12.53
CA LEU A 152 19.03 -11.20 13.86
C LEU A 152 20.46 -11.27 14.42
N LYS A 153 20.61 -11.11 15.74
CA LYS A 153 21.86 -11.36 16.44
C LYS A 153 22.24 -12.83 16.37
N GLN A 154 23.54 -13.10 16.39
CA GLN A 154 24.05 -14.48 16.41
C GLN A 154 23.66 -15.24 17.69
N THR A 155 23.56 -14.54 18.80
CA THR A 155 23.12 -15.11 20.09
C THR A 155 21.90 -14.36 20.59
N MET A 156 20.83 -15.12 20.87
CA MET A 156 19.55 -14.57 21.34
C MET A 156 19.10 -15.33 22.58
N PRO A 157 18.39 -14.71 23.52
CA PRO A 157 17.77 -15.42 24.63
C PRO A 157 16.79 -16.47 24.13
N LEU A 158 16.71 -17.59 24.84
CA LEU A 158 15.81 -18.67 24.47
C LEU A 158 14.36 -18.20 24.43
N GLY A 159 13.70 -18.41 23.30
CA GLY A 159 12.27 -18.17 23.14
C GLY A 159 11.89 -16.73 22.89
N SER A 160 12.82 -15.76 22.75
CA SER A 160 12.49 -14.34 22.52
C SER A 160 11.60 -14.12 21.29
N GLY A 161 11.90 -14.74 20.14
CA GLY A 161 11.04 -14.69 18.95
C GLY A 161 9.64 -15.28 19.18
N GLN A 162 9.56 -16.35 19.99
CA GLN A 162 8.26 -16.92 20.38
C GLN A 162 7.49 -15.98 21.31
N LEU A 163 8.17 -15.33 22.26
CA LEU A 163 7.55 -14.34 23.14
C LEU A 163 7.01 -13.16 22.37
N ILE A 164 7.75 -12.60 21.41
CA ILE A 164 7.26 -11.54 20.55
C ILE A 164 5.95 -11.96 19.86
N ARG A 165 5.92 -13.16 19.27
CA ARG A 165 4.72 -13.68 18.61
C ARG A 165 3.56 -13.82 19.61
N LEU A 166 3.77 -14.39 20.78
CA LEU A 166 2.74 -14.57 21.80
C LEU A 166 2.21 -13.23 22.31
N TYR A 167 3.07 -12.25 22.57
CA TYR A 167 2.66 -10.91 22.98
C TYR A 167 1.85 -10.20 21.88
N LEU A 168 2.22 -10.37 20.61
CA LEU A 168 1.47 -9.78 19.50
C LEU A 168 0.11 -10.46 19.32
N GLU A 169 0.03 -11.78 19.40
CA GLU A 169 -1.21 -12.55 19.37
C GLU A 169 -2.14 -12.16 20.54
N GLU A 170 -1.62 -12.05 21.74
CA GLU A 170 -2.36 -11.60 22.94
C GLU A 170 -2.87 -10.16 22.76
N PHE A 171 -2.01 -9.27 22.27
CA PHE A 171 -2.36 -7.87 21.99
C PHE A 171 -3.52 -7.76 20.99
N LEU A 172 -3.47 -8.49 19.89
CA LEU A 172 -4.54 -8.50 18.89
C LEU A 172 -5.84 -9.09 19.44
N LEU A 173 -5.77 -10.13 20.25
CA LEU A 173 -6.95 -10.72 20.90
C LEU A 173 -7.61 -9.76 21.88
N HIS A 174 -6.83 -8.99 22.67
CA HIS A 174 -7.38 -7.96 23.56
C HIS A 174 -8.08 -6.86 22.77
N LEU A 175 -7.46 -6.35 21.70
CA LEU A 175 -8.05 -5.34 20.83
C LEU A 175 -9.37 -5.83 20.21
N LEU A 176 -9.39 -7.03 19.65
CA LEU A 176 -10.58 -7.59 19.01
C LEU A 176 -11.73 -7.75 20.02
N ARG A 177 -11.47 -8.34 21.17
CA ARG A 177 -12.51 -8.51 22.22
C ARG A 177 -13.10 -7.18 22.68
N ARG A 178 -12.24 -6.18 22.89
CA ARG A 178 -12.65 -4.87 23.33
C ARG A 178 -13.43 -4.12 22.24
N PHE A 179 -13.03 -4.28 21.00
CA PHE A 179 -13.73 -3.71 19.84
C PHE A 179 -15.11 -4.34 19.64
N GLU A 180 -15.22 -5.66 19.68
CA GLU A 180 -16.51 -6.36 19.63
C GLU A 180 -17.46 -5.89 20.75
N HIS A 181 -16.94 -5.75 21.95
CA HIS A 181 -17.73 -5.22 23.07
C HIS A 181 -18.18 -3.77 22.81
N ALA A 182 -17.31 -2.90 22.30
CA ALA A 182 -17.65 -1.52 21.96
C ALA A 182 -18.71 -1.45 20.84
N GLN A 183 -18.59 -2.27 19.80
CA GLN A 183 -19.59 -2.38 18.73
C GLN A 183 -20.96 -2.81 19.27
N SER A 184 -21.00 -3.82 20.15
CA SER A 184 -22.25 -4.29 20.75
C SER A 184 -22.97 -3.21 21.56
N MET A 185 -22.22 -2.21 22.06
CA MET A 185 -22.75 -1.04 22.79
C MET A 185 -23.00 0.19 21.91
N GLY A 186 -22.69 0.13 20.59
CA GLY A 186 -22.82 1.27 19.68
C GLY A 186 -21.84 2.41 19.97
N LEU A 187 -20.69 2.10 20.57
CA LEU A 187 -19.67 3.07 21.00
C LEU A 187 -18.53 3.21 19.99
N ASP A 188 -18.53 2.45 18.91
CA ASP A 188 -17.54 2.49 17.86
C ASP A 188 -17.69 3.76 17.00
N LYS A 189 -16.63 4.56 16.92
CA LYS A 189 -16.59 5.76 16.10
C LYS A 189 -15.51 5.59 15.02
N LYS A 190 -15.92 5.74 13.76
CA LYS A 190 -14.94 5.88 12.67
C LYS A 190 -14.13 7.16 12.83
N PRO A 191 -12.86 7.17 12.38
CA PRO A 191 -12.05 8.38 12.45
C PRO A 191 -12.73 9.52 11.68
N ALA A 192 -12.63 10.73 12.23
CA ALA A 192 -12.93 11.95 11.49
C ALA A 192 -11.81 12.15 10.47
N SER A 193 -11.98 11.59 9.28
CA SER A 193 -11.04 11.72 8.17
C SER A 193 -11.44 12.88 7.26
N TYR A 194 -10.45 13.64 6.81
CA TYR A 194 -10.64 14.56 5.69
C TYR A 194 -10.31 13.79 4.41
N LYS A 195 -11.29 13.66 3.50
CA LYS A 195 -10.98 13.19 2.15
C LYS A 195 -10.00 14.16 1.52
N LEU A 196 -8.81 13.71 1.18
CA LEU A 196 -7.78 14.52 0.56
C LEU A 196 -8.21 15.02 -0.83
N LYS A 197 -9.03 14.26 -1.54
CA LYS A 197 -9.49 14.60 -2.90
C LYS A 197 -10.83 13.94 -3.23
N ASN A 198 -11.63 14.64 -4.03
CA ASN A 198 -12.76 14.04 -4.71
C ASN A 198 -12.25 13.00 -5.73
N THR A 199 -13.01 11.95 -6.00
CA THR A 199 -12.66 10.88 -6.95
C THR A 199 -12.26 11.45 -8.32
N GLU A 200 -12.95 12.50 -8.80
CA GLU A 200 -12.64 13.20 -10.05
C GLU A 200 -11.27 13.89 -9.99
N GLU A 201 -10.95 14.61 -8.92
CA GLU A 201 -9.65 15.28 -8.74
C GLU A 201 -8.50 14.29 -8.71
N THR A 202 -8.71 13.12 -8.09
CA THR A 202 -7.72 12.04 -8.05
C THR A 202 -7.47 11.45 -9.43
N LEU A 203 -8.53 11.19 -10.20
CA LEU A 203 -8.43 10.70 -11.58
C LEU A 203 -7.72 11.73 -12.48
N ASP A 204 -8.04 13.02 -12.33
CA ASP A 204 -7.38 14.10 -13.05
C ASP A 204 -5.88 14.16 -12.75
N LEU A 205 -5.49 14.00 -11.49
CA LEU A 205 -4.09 13.95 -11.11
C LEU A 205 -3.37 12.76 -11.73
N ILE A 206 -3.94 11.56 -11.62
CA ILE A 206 -3.35 10.34 -12.19
C ILE A 206 -3.22 10.46 -13.72
N THR A 207 -4.27 10.91 -14.40
CA THR A 207 -4.26 11.05 -15.85
C THR A 207 -3.29 12.14 -16.31
N ASN A 208 -3.20 13.26 -15.58
CA ASN A 208 -2.22 14.31 -15.85
C ASN A 208 -0.80 13.84 -15.58
N TYR A 209 -0.55 13.12 -14.49
CA TYR A 209 0.73 12.49 -14.20
C TYR A 209 1.17 11.59 -15.36
N LEU A 210 0.31 10.68 -15.82
CA LEU A 210 0.60 9.78 -16.95
C LEU A 210 0.89 10.54 -18.25
N ARG A 211 0.18 11.63 -18.52
CA ARG A 211 0.44 12.50 -19.69
C ARG A 211 1.78 13.22 -19.60
N GLN A 212 2.14 13.75 -18.43
CA GLN A 212 3.41 14.42 -18.22
C GLN A 212 4.61 13.48 -18.40
N HIS A 213 4.47 12.21 -18.01
CA HIS A 213 5.51 11.19 -18.10
C HIS A 213 5.41 10.34 -19.37
N ILE A 214 4.73 10.83 -20.43
CA ILE A 214 4.48 10.07 -21.67
C ILE A 214 5.77 9.64 -22.39
N HIS A 215 6.85 10.35 -22.17
CA HIS A 215 8.18 10.10 -22.73
C HIS A 215 9.06 9.16 -21.88
N GLU A 216 8.57 8.70 -20.75
CA GLU A 216 9.30 7.91 -19.77
C GLU A 216 8.76 6.48 -19.68
N GLN A 217 9.50 5.62 -18.99
CA GLN A 217 8.98 4.34 -18.53
C GLN A 217 8.43 4.55 -17.13
N VAL A 218 7.17 4.23 -16.93
CA VAL A 218 6.49 4.37 -15.63
C VAL A 218 5.98 3.01 -15.20
N THR A 219 6.31 2.61 -13.97
CA THR A 219 5.78 1.39 -13.35
C THR A 219 4.51 1.68 -12.56
N LEU A 220 3.74 0.64 -12.26
CA LEU A 220 2.53 0.78 -11.44
C LEU A 220 2.86 1.30 -10.04
N GLU A 221 3.98 0.85 -9.49
CA GLU A 221 4.48 1.26 -8.18
C GLU A 221 4.82 2.76 -8.17
N GLN A 222 5.47 3.27 -9.22
CA GLN A 222 5.74 4.70 -9.38
C GLN A 222 4.45 5.52 -9.46
N VAL A 223 3.45 5.07 -10.23
CA VAL A 223 2.14 5.76 -10.29
C VAL A 223 1.49 5.81 -8.91
N CYS A 224 1.51 4.70 -8.17
CA CYS A 224 0.97 4.65 -6.82
C CYS A 224 1.69 5.60 -5.87
N HIS A 225 3.02 5.52 -5.84
CA HIS A 225 3.87 6.33 -4.97
C HIS A 225 3.71 7.84 -5.23
N ASP A 226 3.86 8.26 -6.49
CA ASP A 226 3.90 9.68 -6.84
C ASP A 226 2.52 10.36 -6.75
N ASN A 227 1.44 9.58 -6.82
CA ASN A 227 0.07 10.09 -6.66
C ASN A 227 -0.54 9.79 -5.29
N LEU A 228 0.24 9.24 -4.36
CA LEU A 228 -0.20 8.91 -3.00
C LEU A 228 -1.50 8.07 -2.99
N ILE A 229 -1.50 6.97 -3.75
CA ILE A 229 -2.67 6.10 -3.90
C ILE A 229 -2.29 4.63 -3.84
N GLY A 230 -3.05 3.83 -3.10
CA GLY A 230 -2.85 2.38 -3.04
C GLY A 230 -3.14 1.67 -4.36
N ARG A 231 -2.42 0.59 -4.63
CA ARG A 231 -2.53 -0.19 -5.87
C ARG A 231 -3.97 -0.64 -6.16
N THR A 232 -4.65 -1.15 -5.15
CA THR A 232 -6.04 -1.61 -5.26
C THR A 232 -6.99 -0.47 -5.61
N GLN A 233 -6.83 0.68 -4.96
CA GLN A 233 -7.62 1.87 -5.19
C GLN A 233 -7.38 2.42 -6.60
N LEU A 234 -6.11 2.53 -7.02
CA LEU A 234 -5.75 2.95 -8.38
C LEU A 234 -6.39 2.05 -9.43
N GLN A 235 -6.27 0.71 -9.27
CA GLN A 235 -6.86 -0.23 -10.21
C GLN A 235 -8.38 -0.14 -10.27
N LYS A 236 -9.05 0.02 -9.09
CA LYS A 236 -10.49 0.20 -9.01
C LYS A 236 -10.93 1.47 -9.75
N LEU A 237 -10.31 2.62 -9.46
CA LEU A 237 -10.63 3.90 -10.08
C LEU A 237 -10.45 3.87 -11.60
N MET A 238 -9.31 3.34 -12.08
CA MET A 238 -9.01 3.24 -13.50
C MET A 238 -9.97 2.28 -14.22
N LYS A 239 -10.35 1.17 -13.56
CA LYS A 239 -11.30 0.20 -14.12
C LYS A 239 -12.72 0.78 -14.20
N GLU A 240 -13.18 1.48 -13.17
CA GLU A 240 -14.50 2.11 -13.15
C GLU A 240 -14.64 3.22 -14.18
N GLN A 241 -13.58 4.03 -14.40
CA GLN A 241 -13.64 5.19 -15.30
C GLN A 241 -13.24 4.87 -16.74
N PHE A 242 -12.26 4.01 -16.96
CA PHE A 242 -11.68 3.77 -18.29
C PHE A 242 -11.78 2.30 -18.74
N ASP A 243 -12.44 1.46 -17.96
CA ASP A 243 -12.55 0.01 -18.18
C ASP A 243 -11.20 -0.71 -18.37
N THR A 244 -10.11 -0.13 -17.86
CA THR A 244 -8.74 -0.65 -17.99
C THR A 244 -7.88 -0.29 -16.79
N GLY A 245 -6.72 -0.97 -16.63
CA GLY A 245 -5.75 -0.61 -15.57
C GLY A 245 -4.85 0.55 -15.99
N ALA A 246 -4.21 1.21 -15.00
CA ALA A 246 -3.39 2.42 -15.19
C ALA A 246 -2.28 2.25 -16.25
N ILE A 247 -1.53 1.14 -16.22
CA ILE A 247 -0.45 0.89 -17.19
C ILE A 247 -0.98 0.64 -18.61
N ASN A 248 -2.11 -0.05 -18.75
CA ASN A 248 -2.74 -0.22 -20.07
C ASN A 248 -3.26 1.12 -20.61
N TYR A 249 -3.87 1.95 -19.77
CA TYR A 249 -4.28 3.30 -20.14
C TYR A 249 -3.06 4.15 -20.56
N PHE A 250 -1.95 4.05 -19.83
CA PHE A 250 -0.71 4.73 -20.19
C PHE A 250 -0.18 4.28 -21.58
N HIS A 251 -0.23 3.00 -21.87
CA HIS A 251 0.10 2.52 -23.23
C HIS A 251 -0.87 3.06 -24.30
N GLN A 252 -2.16 3.18 -24.02
CA GLN A 252 -3.11 3.81 -24.94
C GLN A 252 -2.73 5.26 -25.24
N LEU A 253 -2.40 6.06 -24.22
CA LEU A 253 -1.93 7.45 -24.41
C LEU A 253 -0.68 7.51 -25.29
N LYS A 254 0.31 6.66 -25.05
CA LYS A 254 1.54 6.59 -25.86
C LYS A 254 1.25 6.19 -27.32
N ILE A 255 0.31 5.29 -27.54
CA ILE A 255 -0.06 4.87 -28.91
C ILE A 255 -0.83 5.96 -29.63
N GLU A 256 -1.70 6.72 -28.98
CA GLU A 256 -2.35 7.87 -29.61
C GLU A 256 -1.33 8.96 -29.98
N GLU A 257 -0.37 9.25 -29.14
CA GLU A 257 0.74 10.15 -29.45
C GLU A 257 1.59 9.61 -30.62
N ALA A 258 1.88 8.30 -30.63
CA ALA A 258 2.60 7.67 -31.74
C ALA A 258 1.86 7.80 -33.08
N LYS A 259 0.53 7.60 -33.09
CA LYS A 259 -0.30 7.82 -34.28
C LYS A 259 -0.18 9.24 -34.80
N GLN A 260 -0.18 10.24 -33.91
CA GLN A 260 -0.02 11.63 -34.30
C GLN A 260 1.36 11.90 -34.90
N GLN A 261 2.43 11.38 -34.29
CA GLN A 261 3.80 11.50 -34.81
C GLN A 261 3.99 10.80 -36.14
N ILE A 262 3.37 9.62 -36.35
CA ILE A 262 3.37 8.92 -37.65
C ILE A 262 2.65 9.77 -38.72
N ARG A 263 1.51 10.36 -38.41
CA ARG A 263 0.79 11.26 -39.35
C ARG A 263 1.61 12.48 -39.74
N ASN A 264 2.37 13.04 -38.80
CA ASN A 264 3.25 14.18 -39.06
C ASN A 264 4.44 13.85 -39.98
N GLY A 265 4.82 12.57 -40.07
CA GLY A 265 5.81 12.05 -41.02
C GLY A 265 7.25 12.55 -40.82
N ARG A 266 7.55 13.23 -39.68
CA ARG A 266 8.85 13.83 -39.42
C ARG A 266 9.86 12.88 -38.78
N LEU A 267 9.40 11.85 -38.08
CA LEU A 267 10.18 10.90 -37.31
C LEU A 267 9.99 9.49 -37.86
N ASN A 268 11.06 8.69 -37.83
CA ASN A 268 10.95 7.26 -38.12
C ASN A 268 10.50 6.48 -36.88
N PHE A 269 10.09 5.22 -37.03
CA PHE A 269 9.53 4.41 -35.94
C PHE A 269 10.51 4.17 -34.79
N THR A 270 11.82 4.14 -35.08
CA THR A 270 12.85 4.03 -34.03
C THR A 270 12.89 5.30 -33.17
N GLN A 271 12.83 6.46 -33.81
CA GLN A 271 12.81 7.76 -33.12
C GLN A 271 11.51 7.94 -32.32
N ILE A 272 10.35 7.56 -32.90
CA ILE A 272 9.06 7.61 -32.18
C ILE A 272 9.08 6.68 -30.97
N SER A 273 9.56 5.45 -31.14
CA SER A 273 9.68 4.48 -30.04
C SER A 273 10.58 5.00 -28.91
N ALA A 274 11.75 5.54 -29.25
CA ALA A 274 12.67 6.11 -28.27
C ALA A 274 12.09 7.36 -27.60
N GLY A 275 11.48 8.26 -28.38
CA GLY A 275 10.86 9.48 -27.87
C GLY A 275 9.67 9.23 -26.92
N LEU A 276 9.01 8.08 -27.06
CA LEU A 276 7.93 7.66 -26.15
C LEU A 276 8.41 6.72 -25.02
N GLY A 277 9.72 6.61 -24.81
CA GLY A 277 10.29 5.85 -23.70
C GLY A 277 10.09 4.33 -23.80
N TYR A 278 9.93 3.76 -25.00
CA TYR A 278 9.91 2.31 -25.17
C TYR A 278 11.32 1.73 -25.19
N GLN A 279 11.53 0.58 -24.54
CA GLN A 279 12.84 -0.09 -24.48
C GLN A 279 13.37 -0.53 -25.85
N SER A 280 12.48 -0.80 -26.80
CA SER A 280 12.84 -1.18 -28.16
C SER A 280 11.71 -0.91 -29.15
N VAL A 281 12.07 -0.69 -30.42
CA VAL A 281 11.12 -0.54 -31.52
C VAL A 281 10.28 -1.80 -31.73
N GLN A 282 10.81 -2.98 -31.41
CA GLN A 282 10.08 -4.26 -31.50
C GLN A 282 8.98 -4.34 -30.42
N TYR A 283 9.29 -3.91 -29.20
CA TYR A 283 8.29 -3.85 -28.13
C TYR A 283 7.21 -2.81 -28.44
N PHE A 284 7.60 -1.63 -28.90
CA PHE A 284 6.68 -0.60 -29.39
C PHE A 284 5.75 -1.15 -30.48
N SER A 285 6.29 -1.79 -31.52
CA SER A 285 5.50 -2.33 -32.63
C SER A 285 4.48 -3.38 -32.17
N ARG A 286 4.85 -4.22 -31.21
CA ARG A 286 3.91 -5.20 -30.61
C ARG A 286 2.79 -4.51 -29.81
N GLN A 287 3.11 -3.49 -29.02
CA GLN A 287 2.11 -2.73 -28.28
C GLN A 287 1.19 -1.96 -29.22
N PHE A 288 1.76 -1.33 -30.25
CA PHE A 288 0.99 -0.61 -31.26
C PHE A 288 0.00 -1.55 -31.95
N LYS A 289 0.46 -2.72 -32.43
CA LYS A 289 -0.42 -3.72 -33.07
C LYS A 289 -1.48 -4.27 -32.12
N LYS A 290 -1.12 -4.51 -30.85
CA LYS A 290 -2.07 -4.98 -29.81
C LYS A 290 -3.23 -4.00 -29.60
N LEU A 291 -2.94 -2.70 -29.62
CA LEU A 291 -3.93 -1.65 -29.30
C LEU A 291 -4.68 -1.12 -30.53
N THR A 292 -4.08 -1.22 -31.73
CA THR A 292 -4.66 -0.66 -32.97
C THR A 292 -5.12 -1.71 -33.97
N GLY A 293 -4.70 -2.96 -33.78
CA GLY A 293 -4.89 -4.04 -34.77
C GLY A 293 -3.87 -4.06 -35.94
N MET A 294 -3.08 -3.00 -36.11
CA MET A 294 -2.12 -2.81 -37.19
C MET A 294 -0.71 -2.58 -36.64
N THR A 295 0.32 -2.96 -37.39
CA THR A 295 1.68 -2.51 -37.12
C THR A 295 1.85 -1.03 -37.45
N PRO A 296 2.88 -0.33 -36.89
CA PRO A 296 3.16 1.07 -37.26
C PRO A 296 3.34 1.27 -38.79
N THR A 297 3.92 0.29 -39.47
CA THR A 297 4.12 0.31 -40.95
C THR A 297 2.79 0.20 -41.69
N GLU A 298 1.94 -0.77 -41.31
CA GLU A 298 0.60 -0.94 -41.91
C GLU A 298 -0.26 0.31 -41.69
N TYR A 299 -0.20 0.89 -40.49
CA TYR A 299 -0.90 2.14 -40.16
C TYR A 299 -0.40 3.33 -40.99
N SER A 300 0.92 3.49 -41.13
CA SER A 300 1.50 4.54 -41.99
C SER A 300 1.09 4.39 -43.45
N SER A 301 1.06 3.15 -43.97
CA SER A 301 0.65 2.88 -45.34
C SER A 301 -0.85 3.17 -45.57
N SER A 302 -1.70 2.82 -44.61
CA SER A 302 -3.16 3.09 -44.71
C SER A 302 -3.47 4.58 -44.77
N ILE A 303 -2.73 5.41 -44.02
CA ILE A 303 -2.89 6.87 -44.02
C ILE A 303 -2.48 7.45 -45.38
N LYS A 304 -1.37 7.00 -45.98
CA LYS A 304 -0.91 7.47 -47.28
C LYS A 304 -1.92 7.12 -48.38
N ALA A 305 -2.45 5.89 -48.37
CA ALA A 305 -3.48 5.48 -49.33
C ALA A 305 -4.78 6.31 -49.24
N LEU A 306 -5.17 6.72 -48.04
CA LEU A 306 -6.33 7.61 -47.83
C LEU A 306 -6.07 9.03 -48.34
N ALA A 307 -4.82 9.53 -48.21
CA ALA A 307 -4.45 10.86 -48.69
C ALA A 307 -4.32 10.94 -50.22
N GLU A 308 -3.92 9.84 -50.87
CA GLU A 308 -3.77 9.75 -52.33
C GLU A 308 -5.10 9.51 -53.07
N ASN A 309 -6.08 8.84 -52.42
CA ASN A 309 -7.33 8.42 -53.08
C ASN A 309 -8.51 9.41 -52.87
N GLY A 310 -8.30 10.55 -52.21
CA GLY A 310 -9.35 11.55 -52.00
C GLY A 310 -10.65 10.97 -51.40
N PHE A 311 -11.28 11.65 -50.46
CA PHE A 311 -12.64 11.26 -50.05
C PHE A 311 -13.54 11.27 -51.30
N PRO A 312 -14.27 10.18 -51.59
CA PRO A 312 -15.37 10.31 -52.55
C PRO A 312 -16.38 11.30 -51.98
N GLU A 313 -16.74 12.29 -52.81
CA GLU A 313 -17.79 13.26 -52.53
C GLU A 313 -19.13 12.61 -52.14
#